data_e0c4cebf5f75216f7dce579e2b77565e
#
_entry.id   e0c4cebf5f75216f7dce579e2b77565e
#
_cell.length_a   1.000
_cell.length_b   1.000
_cell.length_c   1.000
_cell.angle_alpha   90.00
_cell.angle_beta   90.00
_cell.angle_gamma   90.00
#
_symmetry.space_group_name_H-M   'P 1'
#
loop_
_entity.id
_entity.type
_entity.pdbx_description
1 polymer ?
#
loop_
_entity_poly.entity_id
_entity_poly.type
_entity_poly.pdbx_seq_one_letter_code
_entity_poly.pdbx_strand_id
1 'polypeptide(L)'
;KKQKITVATVNNKSEDILDNPDRMSITISDDTNPPYIRCNVNGGDSNAYYFSLKDSTYMHNFKGEPIWSIEKSDPDFFKSIQDLFEKELAKQGRATFPVVMRDFDTDMYYNGVFDPNLNEFSDKFPLTPCSSASIDGFMRSHGRSKPDFIPDANVIFNPTTDDDAVNLTTIPYRINMYRKTEYMRLPWDGEGRPAVGIGDSHMFSEACPLISKLLTHVLGGQSLEFEHFINWLAYIFQTKEKTMTAWVLQGVQGTGKGILYTKVLRPLFGNEHVPMRALQNIEEQFNLYMRQALFLVVDEFHMGSANSGGAKIADKLKNAITENTITIRAMRSNQTEVPNYTNFIFLTNRADAVKIEEGDRRYNIAPRQEQKLENVYPEVVEGIDNIKNELEPFARLLLAFKVNKQLVRTPIANNAKAHMAQVTMSVMEEFFAAVKNNNLRFFLDILDISLTNVMQGQEITVAQRIVKQWVVESQWPHSVIPLEHLRTVYGVLTEDRLSPREFAKRAERAGIKKERKREHNAARSAGATYGVLNNWKLSQEDLQSITDKYFDERDLMLLAGA
;
A
#
# COMPACT_ATOMS: atom_id res chain seq x y z
N LYS A 1 -9.71 -46.61 1.06
CA LYS A 1 -8.67 -47.59 0.67
C LYS A 1 -7.82 -47.86 1.90
N LYS A 2 -7.71 -49.12 2.35
CA LYS A 2 -6.80 -49.48 3.43
C LYS A 2 -5.40 -49.59 2.88
N GLN A 3 -4.54 -48.66 3.27
CA GLN A 3 -3.09 -48.74 2.98
C GLN A 3 -2.40 -49.34 4.21
N LYS A 4 -1.77 -50.49 4.04
CA LYS A 4 -0.99 -51.14 5.10
C LYS A 4 0.46 -50.70 4.92
N ILE A 5 0.99 -50.02 5.93
CA ILE A 5 2.36 -49.55 5.97
C ILE A 5 3.08 -50.31 7.05
N THR A 6 4.14 -50.99 6.69
CA THR A 6 5.01 -51.67 7.66
C THR A 6 6.14 -50.69 8.01
N VAL A 7 6.16 -50.22 9.24
CA VAL A 7 7.06 -49.13 9.63
C VAL A 7 8.08 -49.53 10.67
N ALA A 8 7.70 -50.22 11.70
CA ALA A 8 8.60 -50.70 12.74
C ALA A 8 7.90 -51.69 13.65
N THR A 9 8.61 -52.47 14.41
CA THR A 9 8.06 -53.37 15.39
C THR A 9 8.44 -52.93 16.78
N VAL A 10 7.42 -52.71 17.63
CA VAL A 10 7.61 -52.28 19.00
C VAL A 10 7.54 -53.50 19.95
N ASN A 11 8.60 -53.68 20.69
CA ASN A 11 8.54 -54.47 21.91
C ASN A 11 8.22 -53.54 23.07
N ASN A 12 7.44 -53.93 24.01
CA ASN A 12 6.85 -53.22 25.13
C ASN A 12 7.77 -52.36 26.04
N LYS A 13 8.90 -51.86 25.53
CA LYS A 13 9.80 -50.97 26.24
C LYS A 13 10.31 -49.93 25.26
N SER A 14 10.40 -48.68 25.69
CA SER A 14 10.80 -47.50 24.92
C SER A 14 12.13 -47.59 24.19
N GLU A 15 13.07 -48.39 24.71
CA GLU A 15 14.42 -48.62 24.12
C GLU A 15 14.37 -49.49 22.88
N ASP A 16 13.38 -50.36 22.69
CA ASP A 16 13.30 -51.30 21.56
C ASP A 16 12.66 -50.73 20.29
N ILE A 17 12.03 -49.56 20.36
CA ILE A 17 11.33 -48.94 19.22
C ILE A 17 12.35 -48.41 18.21
N LEU A 18 13.45 -47.87 18.67
CA LEU A 18 14.49 -47.28 17.84
C LEU A 18 15.44 -48.32 17.21
N ASP A 19 15.60 -49.50 17.89
CA ASP A 19 16.61 -50.50 17.50
C ASP A 19 16.06 -51.63 16.62
N ASN A 20 14.73 -51.83 16.50
CA ASN A 20 14.15 -52.93 15.74
C ASN A 20 12.95 -52.49 14.87
N PRO A 21 13.18 -51.95 13.68
CA PRO A 21 12.12 -51.38 12.84
C PRO A 21 11.11 -52.36 12.24
N ASP A 22 11.29 -53.68 12.36
CA ASP A 22 10.51 -54.67 11.61
C ASP A 22 9.28 -55.23 12.29
N ARG A 23 8.88 -54.69 13.43
CA ARG A 23 7.79 -55.27 14.24
C ARG A 23 6.50 -54.44 14.37
N MET A 24 6.38 -53.24 13.78
CA MET A 24 5.18 -52.43 13.84
C MET A 24 4.56 -52.26 12.46
N SER A 25 3.26 -52.57 12.35
CA SER A 25 2.51 -52.24 11.12
C SER A 25 1.48 -51.19 11.42
N ILE A 26 1.47 -50.13 10.62
CA ILE A 26 0.51 -49.04 10.66
C ILE A 26 -0.45 -49.20 9.50
N THR A 27 -1.75 -49.17 9.79
CA THR A 27 -2.80 -49.18 8.77
C THR A 27 -3.62 -47.91 8.93
N ILE A 28 -3.70 -47.11 7.87
CA ILE A 28 -4.54 -45.92 7.81
C ILE A 28 -5.87 -46.30 7.19
N SER A 29 -6.96 -45.94 7.85
CA SER A 29 -8.33 -46.11 7.36
C SER A 29 -8.94 -44.75 7.10
N ASP A 30 -9.02 -44.37 5.82
CA ASP A 30 -9.59 -43.08 5.36
C ASP A 30 -11.11 -43.15 5.17
N ASP A 31 -11.66 -44.35 5.13
CA ASP A 31 -13.07 -44.67 4.83
C ASP A 31 -13.98 -44.67 6.05
N THR A 32 -13.45 -44.42 7.23
CA THR A 32 -14.20 -44.29 8.47
C THR A 32 -14.37 -42.86 8.91
N ASN A 33 -15.46 -42.54 9.55
CA ASN A 33 -15.70 -41.23 10.12
C ASN A 33 -15.81 -41.31 11.66
N PRO A 34 -14.84 -40.85 12.44
CA PRO A 34 -13.59 -40.20 12.03
C PRO A 34 -12.58 -41.21 11.44
N PRO A 35 -11.69 -40.79 10.54
CA PRO A 35 -10.58 -41.62 10.06
C PRO A 35 -9.68 -42.00 11.24
N TYR A 36 -9.22 -43.25 11.27
CA TYR A 36 -8.35 -43.73 12.32
C TYR A 36 -7.09 -44.41 11.78
N ILE A 37 -6.10 -44.47 12.62
CA ILE A 37 -4.87 -45.19 12.37
C ILE A 37 -4.77 -46.34 13.33
N ARG A 38 -4.51 -47.49 12.76
CA ARG A 38 -4.29 -48.72 13.50
C ARG A 38 -2.82 -49.07 13.51
N CYS A 39 -2.26 -49.10 14.69
CA CYS A 39 -0.89 -49.53 14.92
C CYS A 39 -0.92 -50.93 15.53
N ASN A 40 -0.41 -51.93 14.81
CA ASN A 40 -0.27 -53.26 15.31
C ASN A 40 1.15 -53.51 15.84
N VAL A 41 1.23 -53.97 17.06
CA VAL A 41 2.49 -54.33 17.70
C VAL A 41 2.63 -55.87 17.67
N ASN A 42 3.74 -56.36 17.22
CA ASN A 42 4.06 -57.80 17.13
C ASN A 42 3.08 -58.66 16.29
N GLY A 43 2.47 -58.07 15.27
CA GLY A 43 1.71 -58.83 14.27
C GLY A 43 0.36 -59.43 14.73
N GLY A 44 -0.12 -59.18 15.95
CA GLY A 44 -1.36 -59.71 16.48
C GLY A 44 -2.44 -58.63 16.63
N ASP A 45 -3.70 -58.94 16.30
CA ASP A 45 -4.84 -58.03 16.48
C ASP A 45 -5.09 -57.66 17.94
N SER A 46 -4.65 -58.48 18.89
CA SER A 46 -4.79 -58.26 20.32
C SER A 46 -3.93 -57.10 20.88
N ASN A 47 -2.93 -56.66 20.10
CA ASN A 47 -2.02 -55.59 20.47
C ASN A 47 -2.16 -54.39 19.53
N ALA A 48 -3.34 -54.18 18.96
CA ALA A 48 -3.62 -53.04 18.09
C ALA A 48 -3.99 -51.80 18.91
N TYR A 49 -3.38 -50.70 18.56
CA TYR A 49 -3.66 -49.38 19.09
C TYR A 49 -4.31 -48.53 18.01
N TYR A 50 -5.33 -47.78 18.34
CA TYR A 50 -6.08 -46.97 17.40
C TYR A 50 -5.90 -45.50 17.71
N PHE A 51 -5.48 -44.78 16.70
CA PHE A 51 -5.31 -43.35 16.73
C PHE A 51 -6.43 -42.67 15.95
N SER A 52 -7.19 -41.79 16.57
CA SER A 52 -8.15 -40.97 15.86
C SER A 52 -7.44 -39.77 15.19
N LEU A 53 -7.57 -39.63 13.86
CA LEU A 53 -7.09 -38.43 13.15
C LEU A 53 -7.88 -37.17 13.51
N LYS A 54 -9.08 -37.33 14.08
CA LYS A 54 -9.90 -36.22 14.54
C LYS A 54 -9.49 -35.76 15.94
N ASP A 55 -8.89 -36.67 16.70
CA ASP A 55 -8.56 -36.45 18.10
C ASP A 55 -7.22 -37.14 18.38
N SER A 56 -6.11 -36.55 17.93
CA SER A 56 -4.75 -37.13 18.00
C SER A 56 -4.28 -37.40 19.44
N THR A 57 -5.09 -37.02 20.43
CA THR A 57 -4.86 -37.29 21.87
C THR A 57 -5.46 -38.61 22.35
N TYR A 58 -6.32 -39.26 21.55
CA TYR A 58 -6.97 -40.50 21.92
C TYR A 58 -6.39 -41.70 21.18
N MET A 59 -5.49 -42.41 21.86
CA MET A 59 -5.19 -43.80 21.56
C MET A 59 -6.11 -44.66 22.41
N HIS A 60 -6.67 -45.69 21.83
CA HIS A 60 -7.33 -46.75 22.56
C HIS A 60 -6.80 -48.10 22.12
N ASN A 61 -6.80 -49.05 23.01
CA ASN A 61 -6.42 -50.43 22.70
C ASN A 61 -7.54 -51.14 21.90
N PHE A 62 -7.27 -52.34 21.48
CA PHE A 62 -8.23 -53.18 20.75
C PHE A 62 -9.60 -53.34 21.46
N LYS A 63 -9.63 -53.25 22.80
CA LYS A 63 -10.86 -53.31 23.61
C LYS A 63 -11.58 -51.97 23.74
N GLY A 64 -11.06 -50.91 23.13
CA GLY A 64 -11.63 -49.58 23.25
C GLY A 64 -11.26 -48.84 24.54
N GLU A 65 -10.32 -49.37 25.31
CA GLU A 65 -9.83 -48.72 26.53
C GLU A 65 -8.86 -47.58 26.12
N PRO A 66 -9.06 -46.37 26.65
CA PRO A 66 -8.20 -45.24 26.30
C PRO A 66 -6.78 -45.46 26.80
N ILE A 67 -5.77 -45.18 25.94
CA ILE A 67 -4.35 -45.33 26.24
C ILE A 67 -3.76 -44.12 26.97
N TRP A 68 -4.57 -43.11 27.32
CA TRP A 68 -4.10 -42.03 28.18
C TRP A 68 -3.52 -42.50 29.53
N SER A 69 -3.82 -43.75 29.93
CA SER A 69 -3.14 -44.42 31.04
C SER A 69 -1.67 -44.73 30.74
N ILE A 70 -1.29 -44.94 29.46
CA ILE A 70 0.09 -45.17 29.05
C ILE A 70 0.83 -43.84 28.96
N GLU A 71 0.20 -42.76 28.47
CA GLU A 71 0.74 -41.42 28.51
C GLU A 71 1.16 -40.99 29.93
N LYS A 72 0.36 -41.33 30.93
CA LYS A 72 0.71 -41.09 32.33
C LYS A 72 1.76 -42.01 32.91
N SER A 73 1.82 -43.27 32.44
CA SER A 73 2.74 -44.27 32.96
C SER A 73 4.09 -44.30 32.23
N ASP A 74 4.09 -43.96 30.95
CA ASP A 74 5.31 -43.90 30.11
C ASP A 74 5.17 -42.79 29.04
N PRO A 75 5.40 -41.53 29.41
CA PRO A 75 5.28 -40.40 28.50
C PRO A 75 6.33 -40.44 27.37
N ASP A 76 7.49 -41.04 27.59
CA ASP A 76 8.55 -41.14 26.56
C ASP A 76 8.16 -42.16 25.48
N PHE A 77 7.54 -43.24 25.85
CA PHE A 77 6.99 -44.22 24.91
C PHE A 77 5.87 -43.61 24.06
N PHE A 78 4.95 -42.87 24.67
CA PHE A 78 3.89 -42.16 23.97
C PHE A 78 4.43 -41.16 22.97
N LYS A 79 5.41 -40.36 23.37
CA LYS A 79 6.08 -39.40 22.51
C LYS A 79 6.82 -40.09 21.34
N SER A 80 7.48 -41.19 21.59
CA SER A 80 8.19 -41.95 20.54
C SER A 80 7.24 -42.52 19.49
N ILE A 81 6.05 -43.01 19.88
CA ILE A 81 5.01 -43.43 18.94
C ILE A 81 4.45 -42.25 18.17
N GLN A 82 4.24 -41.11 18.81
CA GLN A 82 3.78 -39.90 18.19
C GLN A 82 4.78 -39.39 17.13
N ASP A 83 6.07 -39.38 17.44
CA ASP A 83 7.14 -38.96 16.54
C ASP A 83 7.31 -39.92 15.34
N LEU A 84 7.20 -41.24 15.57
CA LEU A 84 7.22 -42.26 14.50
C LEU A 84 6.03 -42.07 13.56
N PHE A 85 4.88 -41.87 14.13
CA PHE A 85 3.66 -41.62 13.41
C PHE A 85 3.74 -40.38 12.52
N GLU A 86 4.24 -39.26 13.05
CA GLU A 86 4.45 -38.04 12.32
C GLU A 86 5.45 -38.19 11.17
N LYS A 87 6.56 -38.91 11.41
CA LYS A 87 7.55 -39.24 10.38
C LYS A 87 6.97 -40.08 9.23
N GLU A 88 6.09 -41.03 9.53
CA GLU A 88 5.47 -41.85 8.48
C GLU A 88 4.36 -41.13 7.73
N LEU A 89 3.58 -40.30 8.38
CA LEU A 89 2.66 -39.39 7.71
C LEU A 89 3.43 -38.41 6.81
N ALA A 90 4.57 -37.91 7.27
CA ALA A 90 5.45 -37.06 6.49
C ALA A 90 5.96 -37.76 5.21
N LYS A 91 6.45 -39.01 5.32
CA LYS A 91 6.88 -39.80 4.18
C LYS A 91 5.79 -40.08 3.15
N GLN A 92 4.53 -40.05 3.53
CA GLN A 92 3.37 -40.29 2.64
C GLN A 92 2.80 -39.02 2.01
N GLY A 93 3.40 -37.87 2.24
CA GLY A 93 2.88 -36.60 1.73
C GLY A 93 1.56 -36.16 2.35
N ARG A 94 1.17 -36.74 3.50
CA ARG A 94 -0.09 -36.45 4.19
C ARG A 94 0.07 -35.74 5.52
N ALA A 95 1.30 -35.56 5.99
CA ALA A 95 1.57 -35.02 7.31
C ALA A 95 1.77 -33.52 7.29
N THR A 96 0.69 -32.82 7.31
CA THR A 96 0.69 -31.45 7.82
C THR A 96 0.54 -31.48 9.34
N PHE A 97 1.25 -30.63 10.08
CA PHE A 97 1.11 -30.58 11.53
C PHE A 97 0.91 -29.16 12.05
N PRO A 98 0.07 -28.99 13.08
CA PRO A 98 -0.14 -27.69 13.69
C PRO A 98 1.13 -27.24 14.42
N VAL A 99 1.52 -26.00 14.17
CA VAL A 99 2.67 -25.35 14.79
C VAL A 99 2.19 -24.12 15.51
N VAL A 100 2.70 -23.91 16.73
CA VAL A 100 2.52 -22.69 17.51
C VAL A 100 3.87 -22.16 17.93
N MET A 101 4.03 -20.84 17.92
CA MET A 101 5.30 -20.20 18.26
C MET A 101 5.09 -18.81 18.81
N ARG A 102 6.10 -18.26 19.45
CA ARG A 102 6.17 -16.88 19.89
C ARG A 102 7.29 -16.16 19.16
N ASP A 103 6.97 -15.10 18.45
CA ASP A 103 7.96 -14.22 17.85
C ASP A 103 8.63 -13.39 18.95
N PHE A 104 9.94 -13.55 19.13
CA PHE A 104 10.66 -12.92 20.23
C PHE A 104 10.85 -11.40 20.04
N ASP A 105 10.80 -10.89 18.78
CA ASP A 105 10.96 -9.47 18.49
C ASP A 105 9.69 -8.68 18.80
N THR A 106 8.52 -9.27 18.51
CA THR A 106 7.22 -8.60 18.66
C THR A 106 6.41 -9.08 19.85
N ASP A 107 6.85 -10.14 20.52
CA ASP A 107 6.12 -10.85 21.58
C ASP A 107 4.75 -11.40 21.15
N MET A 108 4.56 -11.55 19.84
CA MET A 108 3.33 -12.06 19.25
C MET A 108 3.37 -13.56 19.12
N TYR A 109 2.21 -14.18 19.37
CA TYR A 109 2.01 -15.59 19.11
C TYR A 109 1.51 -15.82 17.70
N TYR A 110 1.94 -16.94 17.11
CA TYR A 110 1.52 -17.39 15.79
C TYR A 110 1.06 -18.83 15.85
N ASN A 111 0.07 -19.15 15.02
CA ASN A 111 -0.33 -20.52 14.75
C ASN A 111 -0.46 -20.75 13.25
N GLY A 112 -0.31 -21.99 12.82
CA GLY A 112 -0.47 -22.41 11.44
C GLY A 112 -0.28 -23.90 11.31
N VAL A 113 -0.63 -24.45 10.14
CA VAL A 113 -0.40 -25.85 9.82
C VAL A 113 0.73 -25.94 8.80
N PHE A 114 1.83 -26.55 9.19
CA PHE A 114 3.02 -26.70 8.36
C PHE A 114 2.97 -27.96 7.52
N ASP A 115 3.33 -27.86 6.24
CA ASP A 115 3.52 -28.98 5.33
C ASP A 115 5.03 -29.22 5.09
N PRO A 116 5.62 -30.25 5.66
CA PRO A 116 7.05 -30.51 5.53
C PRO A 116 7.48 -30.90 4.10
N ASN A 117 6.55 -31.36 3.25
CA ASN A 117 6.89 -31.75 1.89
C ASN A 117 7.09 -30.54 0.99
N LEU A 118 6.32 -29.48 1.25
CA LEU A 118 6.42 -28.21 0.54
C LEU A 118 7.35 -27.23 1.26
N ASN A 119 7.76 -27.54 2.49
CA ASN A 119 8.47 -26.64 3.39
C ASN A 119 7.75 -25.29 3.58
N GLU A 120 6.41 -25.32 3.59
CA GLU A 120 5.54 -24.15 3.66
C GLU A 120 4.39 -24.39 4.64
N PHE A 121 3.74 -23.30 5.06
CA PHE A 121 2.47 -23.39 5.78
C PHE A 121 1.33 -23.62 4.79
N SER A 122 0.37 -24.47 5.18
CA SER A 122 -0.82 -24.81 4.39
C SER A 122 -1.62 -23.55 4.01
N ASP A 123 -2.14 -23.49 2.80
CA ASP A 123 -3.02 -22.38 2.35
C ASP A 123 -4.32 -22.30 3.16
N LYS A 124 -4.80 -23.45 3.64
CA LYS A 124 -6.01 -23.50 4.46
C LYS A 124 -5.79 -22.96 5.87
N PHE A 125 -4.61 -23.15 6.42
CA PHE A 125 -4.22 -22.71 7.76
C PHE A 125 -2.83 -22.08 7.71
N PRO A 126 -2.72 -20.89 7.08
CA PRO A 126 -1.46 -20.19 6.98
C PRO A 126 -0.94 -19.76 8.35
N LEU A 127 0.33 -19.42 8.45
CA LEU A 127 0.87 -18.84 9.67
C LEU A 127 0.19 -17.49 9.94
N THR A 128 -0.58 -17.42 11.01
CA THR A 128 -1.37 -16.23 11.38
C THR A 128 -1.09 -15.80 12.80
N PRO A 129 -1.09 -14.48 13.06
CA PRO A 129 -1.03 -13.97 14.43
C PRO A 129 -2.22 -14.44 15.24
N CYS A 130 -1.99 -14.82 16.49
CA CYS A 130 -3.04 -15.28 17.39
C CYS A 130 -2.82 -14.78 18.82
N SER A 131 -3.82 -14.92 19.67
CA SER A 131 -3.67 -14.66 21.11
C SER A 131 -3.16 -15.92 21.83
N SER A 132 -2.44 -15.74 22.93
CA SER A 132 -2.03 -16.87 23.77
C SER A 132 -3.21 -17.73 24.26
N ALA A 133 -4.37 -17.10 24.43
CA ALA A 133 -5.59 -17.79 24.85
C ALA A 133 -6.21 -18.67 23.76
N SER A 134 -5.98 -18.35 22.47
CA SER A 134 -6.54 -19.12 21.34
C SER A 134 -5.70 -20.34 20.95
N ILE A 135 -4.47 -20.44 21.46
CA ILE A 135 -3.54 -21.54 21.14
C ILE A 135 -4.12 -22.90 21.51
N ASP A 136 -4.68 -23.02 22.70
CA ASP A 136 -5.27 -24.29 23.16
C ASP A 136 -6.43 -24.75 22.24
N GLY A 137 -7.32 -23.82 21.89
CA GLY A 137 -8.42 -24.11 20.96
C GLY A 137 -7.93 -24.51 19.56
N PHE A 138 -6.90 -23.82 19.04
CA PHE A 138 -6.29 -24.16 17.76
C PHE A 138 -5.64 -25.56 17.79
N MET A 139 -4.84 -25.85 18.80
CA MET A 139 -4.20 -27.17 18.93
C MET A 139 -5.22 -28.28 19.06
N ARG A 140 -6.25 -28.12 19.89
CA ARG A 140 -7.35 -29.12 20.05
C ARG A 140 -8.13 -29.32 18.75
N SER A 141 -8.39 -28.28 17.97
CA SER A 141 -9.09 -28.41 16.68
C SER A 141 -8.30 -29.25 15.66
N HIS A 142 -7.00 -29.37 15.87
CA HIS A 142 -6.10 -30.22 15.08
C HIS A 142 -5.69 -31.51 15.80
N GLY A 143 -6.46 -31.88 16.87
CA GLY A 143 -6.27 -33.12 17.60
C GLY A 143 -5.02 -33.16 18.48
N ARG A 144 -4.50 -32.02 18.92
CA ARG A 144 -3.34 -31.95 19.82
C ARG A 144 -3.63 -31.17 21.09
N SER A 145 -2.90 -31.47 22.14
CA SER A 145 -2.87 -30.62 23.34
C SER A 145 -2.00 -29.40 23.15
N LYS A 146 -2.28 -28.35 23.92
CA LYS A 146 -1.37 -27.21 23.99
C LYS A 146 0.00 -27.68 24.51
N PRO A 147 1.10 -27.36 23.84
CA PRO A 147 2.43 -27.70 24.33
C PRO A 147 2.75 -26.92 25.64
N ASP A 148 3.43 -27.58 26.56
CA ASP A 148 3.87 -26.94 27.81
C ASP A 148 4.84 -25.80 27.56
N PHE A 149 5.65 -25.93 26.52
CA PHE A 149 6.59 -24.92 26.06
C PHE A 149 6.23 -24.47 24.64
N ILE A 150 6.03 -23.16 24.47
CA ILE A 150 5.82 -22.57 23.15
C ILE A 150 7.19 -22.08 22.66
N PRO A 151 7.72 -22.63 21.56
CA PRO A 151 9.04 -22.27 21.06
C PRO A 151 9.10 -20.83 20.59
N ASP A 152 10.23 -20.18 20.86
CA ASP A 152 10.54 -18.87 20.30
C ASP A 152 10.88 -18.98 18.81
N ALA A 153 10.49 -17.96 18.08
CA ALA A 153 10.70 -17.84 16.65
C ALA A 153 11.19 -16.45 16.26
N ASN A 154 11.96 -16.40 15.20
CA ASN A 154 12.26 -15.18 14.46
C ASN A 154 11.37 -15.14 13.21
N VAL A 155 10.27 -14.40 13.30
CA VAL A 155 9.30 -14.27 12.23
C VAL A 155 9.59 -13.00 11.44
N ILE A 156 10.11 -13.15 10.24
CA ILE A 156 10.47 -12.03 9.35
C ILE A 156 9.58 -12.01 8.11
N PHE A 157 9.55 -10.89 7.42
CA PHE A 157 9.04 -10.77 6.07
C PHE A 157 10.15 -10.18 5.19
N ASN A 158 10.74 -11.02 4.35
CA ASN A 158 11.76 -10.62 3.40
C ASN A 158 11.46 -11.24 2.03
N PRO A 159 10.84 -10.47 1.12
CA PRO A 159 10.47 -10.99 -0.20
C PRO A 159 11.64 -10.99 -1.20
N THR A 160 12.79 -10.43 -0.83
CA THR A 160 13.95 -10.29 -1.74
C THR A 160 14.93 -11.45 -1.66
N THR A 161 14.78 -12.37 -0.71
CA THR A 161 15.62 -13.57 -0.60
C THR A 161 14.92 -14.77 -1.20
N ASP A 162 15.71 -15.64 -1.83
CA ASP A 162 15.26 -16.96 -2.30
C ASP A 162 15.40 -18.05 -1.23
N ASP A 163 15.92 -17.70 -0.04
CA ASP A 163 16.04 -18.64 1.06
C ASP A 163 14.65 -19.15 1.46
N ASP A 164 14.45 -20.45 1.28
CA ASP A 164 13.30 -21.18 1.81
C ASP A 164 13.36 -21.13 3.34
N ALA A 165 12.75 -20.11 3.86
CA ALA A 165 13.08 -19.66 5.18
C ALA A 165 12.08 -20.16 6.24
N VAL A 166 11.60 -21.40 6.12
CA VAL A 166 10.95 -22.09 7.24
C VAL A 166 11.92 -23.11 7.81
N ASN A 167 12.54 -22.78 8.93
CA ASN A 167 13.34 -23.71 9.71
C ASN A 167 12.72 -23.91 11.08
N LEU A 168 12.12 -25.07 11.29
CA LEU A 168 11.51 -25.52 12.53
C LEU A 168 12.37 -26.54 13.29
N THR A 169 13.63 -26.73 12.88
CA THR A 169 14.52 -27.75 13.48
C THR A 169 15.31 -27.24 14.67
N THR A 170 15.56 -25.94 14.71
CA THR A 170 16.35 -25.29 15.79
C THR A 170 15.59 -24.13 16.39
N ILE A 171 15.59 -24.01 17.73
CA ILE A 171 15.01 -22.88 18.45
C ILE A 171 16.08 -21.80 18.63
N PRO A 172 15.80 -20.52 18.32
CA PRO A 172 14.52 -20.00 17.82
C PRO A 172 14.23 -20.45 16.38
N TYR A 173 12.98 -20.78 16.09
CA TYR A 173 12.53 -21.06 14.72
C TYR A 173 12.81 -19.86 13.82
N ARG A 174 13.12 -20.12 12.55
CA ARG A 174 13.31 -19.04 11.57
C ARG A 174 12.27 -19.17 10.48
N ILE A 175 11.47 -18.11 10.32
CA ILE A 175 10.32 -18.15 9.41
C ILE A 175 10.26 -16.86 8.61
N ASN A 176 10.31 -17.00 7.29
CA ASN A 176 9.95 -15.93 6.39
C ASN A 176 8.48 -16.06 6.00
N MET A 177 7.68 -15.03 6.29
CA MET A 177 6.26 -15.01 5.96
C MET A 177 5.98 -14.76 4.48
N TYR A 178 7.00 -14.45 3.70
CA TYR A 178 6.85 -14.26 2.26
C TYR A 178 6.55 -15.58 1.54
N ARG A 179 5.52 -15.56 0.71
CA ARG A 179 5.10 -16.69 -0.11
C ARG A 179 5.08 -16.28 -1.57
N LYS A 180 5.81 -17.01 -2.39
CA LYS A 180 5.76 -16.85 -3.84
C LYS A 180 4.48 -17.48 -4.38
N THR A 181 3.75 -16.75 -5.22
CA THR A 181 2.64 -17.32 -5.99
C THR A 181 3.17 -18.27 -7.06
N GLU A 182 2.29 -19.07 -7.67
CA GLU A 182 2.64 -19.90 -8.82
C GLU A 182 3.25 -19.07 -9.96
N TYR A 183 2.75 -17.84 -10.17
CA TYR A 183 3.24 -16.92 -11.21
C TYR A 183 4.66 -16.41 -10.92
N MET A 184 5.03 -16.26 -9.66
CA MET A 184 6.38 -15.86 -9.24
C MET A 184 7.38 -17.00 -9.25
N ARG A 185 6.90 -18.25 -9.28
CA ARG A 185 7.72 -19.47 -9.40
C ARG A 185 7.97 -19.88 -10.85
N LEU A 186 7.40 -19.15 -11.82
CA LEU A 186 7.63 -19.44 -13.22
C LEU A 186 9.13 -19.41 -13.53
N PRO A 187 9.68 -20.45 -14.19
CA PRO A 187 11.08 -20.45 -14.54
C PRO A 187 11.36 -19.32 -15.53
N TRP A 188 12.38 -18.55 -15.22
CA TRP A 188 12.95 -17.57 -16.15
C TRP A 188 13.95 -18.32 -17.04
N ASP A 189 13.50 -18.72 -18.21
CA ASP A 189 14.31 -19.33 -19.24
C ASP A 189 14.88 -18.26 -20.20
N GLY A 190 15.63 -17.31 -19.69
CA GLY A 190 16.15 -16.11 -20.39
C GLY A 190 16.73 -16.28 -21.81
N GLU A 191 16.72 -17.50 -22.35
CA GLU A 191 17.18 -17.82 -23.71
C GLU A 191 16.01 -17.85 -24.68
N GLY A 192 16.03 -16.94 -25.66
CA GLY A 192 15.20 -17.02 -26.87
C GLY A 192 13.92 -16.22 -26.90
N ARG A 193 13.57 -15.47 -25.85
CA ARG A 193 12.42 -14.55 -25.91
C ARG A 193 12.84 -13.12 -26.24
N PRO A 194 12.07 -12.41 -27.09
CA PRO A 194 12.32 -11.00 -27.33
C PRO A 194 12.27 -10.24 -25.99
N ALA A 195 13.26 -9.40 -25.73
CA ALA A 195 13.23 -8.50 -24.60
C ALA A 195 12.05 -7.53 -24.78
N VAL A 196 11.13 -7.52 -23.80
CA VAL A 196 10.00 -6.58 -23.77
C VAL A 196 10.45 -5.34 -23.03
N GLY A 197 10.07 -4.15 -23.49
CA GLY A 197 10.46 -2.91 -22.84
C GLY A 197 9.44 -1.79 -23.05
N ILE A 198 9.84 -0.59 -22.69
CA ILE A 198 9.07 0.62 -22.96
C ILE A 198 8.92 0.76 -24.49
N GLY A 199 7.69 0.96 -24.97
CA GLY A 199 7.34 0.99 -26.40
C GLY A 199 6.74 -0.33 -26.93
N ASP A 200 6.85 -1.43 -26.17
CA ASP A 200 6.36 -2.76 -26.58
C ASP A 200 4.98 -3.10 -25.98
N SER A 201 4.16 -2.09 -25.69
CA SER A 201 2.81 -2.26 -25.11
C SER A 201 1.89 -3.18 -25.95
N HIS A 202 2.12 -3.26 -27.28
CA HIS A 202 1.39 -4.17 -28.16
C HIS A 202 1.54 -5.65 -27.75
N MET A 203 2.70 -6.07 -27.22
CA MET A 203 2.90 -7.45 -26.77
C MET A 203 1.96 -7.82 -25.61
N PHE A 204 1.68 -6.86 -24.71
CA PHE A 204 0.69 -7.07 -23.66
C PHE A 204 -0.72 -7.18 -24.22
N SER A 205 -1.06 -6.38 -25.24
CA SER A 205 -2.38 -6.42 -25.90
C SER A 205 -2.61 -7.71 -26.67
N GLU A 206 -1.56 -8.31 -27.22
CA GLU A 206 -1.63 -9.59 -27.92
C GLU A 206 -1.73 -10.78 -26.96
N ALA A 207 -0.90 -10.82 -25.94
CA ALA A 207 -0.83 -11.96 -25.02
C ALA A 207 -1.89 -11.93 -23.92
N CYS A 208 -2.30 -10.73 -23.49
CA CYS A 208 -3.19 -10.50 -22.35
C CYS A 208 -4.21 -9.40 -22.66
N PRO A 209 -5.11 -9.60 -23.66
CA PRO A 209 -5.99 -8.56 -24.16
C PRO A 209 -6.96 -8.01 -23.11
N LEU A 210 -7.49 -8.82 -22.19
CA LEU A 210 -8.42 -8.37 -21.16
C LEU A 210 -7.67 -7.55 -20.09
N ILE A 211 -6.52 -8.03 -19.63
CA ILE A 211 -5.69 -7.31 -18.66
C ILE A 211 -5.17 -6.00 -19.25
N SER A 212 -4.73 -6.01 -20.51
CA SER A 212 -4.24 -4.82 -21.19
C SER A 212 -5.33 -3.75 -21.32
N LYS A 213 -6.55 -4.11 -21.76
CA LYS A 213 -7.69 -3.20 -21.85
C LYS A 213 -8.10 -2.66 -20.48
N LEU A 214 -8.16 -3.52 -19.45
CA LEU A 214 -8.45 -3.12 -18.09
C LEU A 214 -7.44 -2.08 -17.58
N LEU A 215 -6.15 -2.35 -17.73
CA LEU A 215 -5.07 -1.45 -17.31
C LEU A 215 -5.13 -0.13 -18.08
N THR A 216 -5.24 -0.19 -19.40
CA THR A 216 -5.37 1.01 -20.25
C THR A 216 -6.54 1.89 -19.78
N HIS A 217 -7.69 1.29 -19.49
CA HIS A 217 -8.87 2.03 -19.04
C HIS A 217 -8.67 2.64 -17.64
N VAL A 218 -8.21 1.85 -16.68
CA VAL A 218 -8.00 2.32 -15.29
C VAL A 218 -6.93 3.41 -15.22
N LEU A 219 -5.96 3.40 -16.13
CA LEU A 219 -4.88 4.38 -16.24
C LEU A 219 -5.25 5.60 -17.10
N GLY A 220 -6.52 5.77 -17.47
CA GLY A 220 -7.01 6.95 -18.18
C GLY A 220 -6.85 6.91 -19.71
N GLY A 221 -6.55 5.75 -20.30
CA GLY A 221 -6.56 5.52 -21.75
C GLY A 221 -5.31 5.98 -22.49
N GLN A 222 -4.23 6.38 -21.80
CA GLN A 222 -3.01 6.88 -22.43
C GLN A 222 -1.88 5.85 -22.38
N SER A 223 -1.08 5.78 -23.46
CA SER A 223 0.05 4.83 -23.57
C SER A 223 1.17 5.15 -22.58
N LEU A 224 1.44 6.42 -22.29
CA LEU A 224 2.49 6.85 -21.38
C LEU A 224 2.27 6.31 -19.97
N GLU A 225 1.05 6.43 -19.45
CA GLU A 225 0.68 5.94 -18.12
C GLU A 225 0.72 4.41 -18.07
N PHE A 226 0.27 3.75 -19.13
CA PHE A 226 0.33 2.29 -19.24
C PHE A 226 1.78 1.80 -19.17
N GLU A 227 2.66 2.32 -20.00
CA GLU A 227 4.07 1.91 -20.04
C GLU A 227 4.80 2.20 -18.73
N HIS A 228 4.54 3.37 -18.13
CA HIS A 228 5.12 3.73 -16.84
C HIS A 228 4.61 2.80 -15.72
N PHE A 229 3.33 2.45 -15.72
CA PHE A 229 2.75 1.52 -14.75
C PHE A 229 3.31 0.10 -14.93
N ILE A 230 3.42 -0.39 -16.16
CA ILE A 230 4.01 -1.72 -16.45
C ILE A 230 5.48 -1.76 -16.01
N ASN A 231 6.27 -0.72 -16.32
CA ASN A 231 7.65 -0.63 -15.86
C ASN A 231 7.76 -0.68 -14.32
N TRP A 232 6.88 0.04 -13.63
CA TRP A 232 6.80 0.06 -12.18
C TRP A 232 6.37 -1.31 -11.61
N LEU A 233 5.36 -1.95 -12.19
CA LEU A 233 4.85 -3.25 -11.79
C LEU A 233 5.85 -4.37 -12.06
N ALA A 234 6.52 -4.35 -13.22
CA ALA A 234 7.56 -5.29 -13.59
C ALA A 234 8.76 -5.23 -12.63
N TYR A 235 9.17 -4.02 -12.23
CA TYR A 235 10.21 -3.86 -11.21
C TYR A 235 9.84 -4.58 -9.91
N ILE A 236 8.64 -4.33 -9.40
CA ILE A 236 8.18 -4.96 -8.15
C ILE A 236 8.07 -6.48 -8.34
N PHE A 237 7.54 -6.93 -9.48
CA PHE A 237 7.39 -8.36 -9.77
C PHE A 237 8.73 -9.09 -9.84
N GLN A 238 9.76 -8.47 -10.43
CA GLN A 238 11.11 -9.05 -10.55
C GLN A 238 11.91 -8.99 -9.24
N THR A 239 11.89 -7.83 -8.56
CA THR A 239 12.79 -7.57 -7.42
C THR A 239 12.13 -7.71 -6.06
N LYS A 240 10.80 -7.58 -5.97
CA LYS A 240 10.00 -7.46 -4.74
C LYS A 240 10.44 -6.29 -3.84
N GLU A 241 11.19 -5.35 -4.41
CA GLU A 241 11.69 -4.18 -3.71
C GLU A 241 10.67 -3.04 -3.71
N LYS A 242 10.90 -2.11 -2.82
CA LYS A 242 10.14 -0.86 -2.72
C LYS A 242 10.56 0.13 -3.81
N THR A 243 9.57 0.75 -4.44
CA THR A 243 9.78 1.71 -5.53
C THR A 243 9.99 3.15 -5.07
N MET A 244 9.62 3.48 -3.82
CA MET A 244 9.57 4.84 -3.25
C MET A 244 8.54 5.76 -3.94
N THR A 245 7.73 5.21 -4.83
CA THR A 245 6.63 5.89 -5.52
C THR A 245 5.33 5.13 -5.34
N ALA A 246 4.21 5.84 -5.51
CA ALA A 246 2.87 5.29 -5.36
C ALA A 246 2.01 5.70 -6.57
N TRP A 247 0.99 4.90 -6.89
CA TRP A 247 0.02 5.23 -7.91
C TRP A 247 -1.29 5.70 -7.32
N VAL A 248 -1.87 6.75 -7.91
CA VAL A 248 -3.24 7.22 -7.64
C VAL A 248 -4.07 6.96 -8.88
N LEU A 249 -5.02 6.04 -8.75
CA LEU A 249 -5.94 5.63 -9.81
C LEU A 249 -7.28 6.31 -9.55
N GLN A 250 -7.61 7.29 -10.37
CA GLN A 250 -8.79 8.11 -10.19
C GLN A 250 -9.82 7.89 -11.31
N GLY A 251 -11.09 7.91 -10.96
CA GLY A 251 -12.18 7.77 -11.93
C GLY A 251 -13.51 7.51 -11.27
N VAL A 252 -14.58 7.65 -12.01
CA VAL A 252 -15.94 7.38 -11.53
C VAL A 252 -16.10 5.93 -11.06
N GLN A 253 -17.18 5.63 -10.38
CA GLN A 253 -17.51 4.27 -9.98
C GLN A 253 -17.72 3.38 -11.22
N GLY A 254 -17.23 2.14 -11.17
CA GLY A 254 -17.37 1.19 -12.30
C GLY A 254 -16.26 1.26 -13.37
N THR A 255 -15.15 1.96 -13.09
CA THR A 255 -14.00 2.04 -14.03
C THR A 255 -13.04 0.85 -13.97
N GLY A 256 -13.33 -0.20 -13.21
CA GLY A 256 -12.51 -1.42 -13.16
C GLY A 256 -11.41 -1.43 -12.09
N LYS A 257 -11.27 -0.38 -11.27
CA LYS A 257 -10.25 -0.31 -10.18
C LYS A 257 -10.30 -1.53 -9.25
N GLY A 258 -11.51 -1.95 -8.82
CA GLY A 258 -11.71 -3.12 -7.99
C GLY A 258 -11.39 -4.45 -8.70
N ILE A 259 -11.63 -4.52 -10.01
CA ILE A 259 -11.29 -5.69 -10.84
C ILE A 259 -9.77 -5.83 -10.92
N LEU A 260 -9.05 -4.74 -11.17
CA LEU A 260 -7.58 -4.72 -11.15
C LEU A 260 -7.03 -5.29 -9.83
N TYR A 261 -7.59 -4.83 -8.71
CA TYR A 261 -7.20 -5.33 -7.40
C TYR A 261 -7.47 -6.82 -7.22
N THR A 262 -8.73 -7.26 -7.48
CA THR A 262 -9.18 -8.60 -7.10
C THR A 262 -8.77 -9.69 -8.10
N LYS A 263 -8.71 -9.35 -9.41
CA LYS A 263 -8.48 -10.33 -10.48
C LYS A 263 -7.05 -10.29 -11.05
N VAL A 264 -6.27 -9.24 -10.77
CA VAL A 264 -4.89 -9.14 -11.27
C VAL A 264 -3.88 -9.06 -10.13
N LEU A 265 -3.93 -8.02 -9.30
CA LEU A 265 -2.87 -7.80 -8.29
C LEU A 265 -2.83 -8.89 -7.22
N ARG A 266 -3.98 -9.25 -6.64
CA ARG A 266 -4.04 -10.27 -5.59
C ARG A 266 -3.59 -11.65 -6.05
N PRO A 267 -4.07 -12.21 -7.17
CA PRO A 267 -3.59 -13.49 -7.64
C PRO A 267 -2.11 -13.47 -8.03
N LEU A 268 -1.65 -12.38 -8.64
CA LEU A 268 -0.28 -12.24 -9.14
C LEU A 268 0.75 -12.19 -8.00
N PHE A 269 0.46 -11.46 -6.92
CA PHE A 269 1.40 -11.19 -5.82
C PHE A 269 1.09 -11.94 -4.52
N GLY A 270 -0.04 -12.62 -4.43
CA GLY A 270 -0.51 -13.31 -3.23
C GLY A 270 -1.53 -12.51 -2.44
N ASN A 271 -2.60 -13.18 -2.06
CA ASN A 271 -3.73 -12.54 -1.35
C ASN A 271 -3.32 -11.88 -0.03
N GLU A 272 -2.40 -12.52 0.70
CA GLU A 272 -1.85 -12.08 1.97
C GLU A 272 -0.89 -10.88 1.83
N HIS A 273 -0.28 -10.73 0.65
CA HIS A 273 0.72 -9.68 0.39
C HIS A 273 0.13 -8.44 -0.30
N VAL A 274 -1.18 -8.46 -0.62
CA VAL A 274 -1.90 -7.36 -1.27
C VAL A 274 -3.15 -7.00 -0.46
N PRO A 275 -3.03 -6.54 0.80
CA PRO A 275 -4.17 -6.06 1.57
C PRO A 275 -4.79 -4.81 0.97
N MET A 276 -6.13 -4.68 1.13
CA MET A 276 -6.85 -3.44 0.86
C MET A 276 -7.38 -2.88 2.17
N ARG A 277 -7.31 -1.56 2.33
CA ARG A 277 -7.82 -0.84 3.50
C ARG A 277 -8.48 0.47 3.08
N ALA A 278 -9.53 0.86 3.78
CA ALA A 278 -10.04 2.21 3.70
C ALA A 278 -9.09 3.18 4.42
N LEU A 279 -9.09 4.45 4.01
CA LEU A 279 -8.21 5.47 4.60
C LEU A 279 -8.35 5.56 6.13
N GLN A 280 -9.57 5.44 6.64
CA GLN A 280 -9.89 5.47 8.08
C GLN A 280 -9.13 4.39 8.87
N ASN A 281 -8.95 3.21 8.29
CA ASN A 281 -8.22 2.12 8.93
C ASN A 281 -6.69 2.34 8.98
N ILE A 282 -6.17 3.29 8.19
CA ILE A 282 -4.75 3.69 8.23
C ILE A 282 -4.48 4.64 9.40
N GLU A 283 -5.50 5.36 9.86
CA GLU A 283 -5.45 6.22 11.03
C GLU A 283 -5.33 5.43 12.33
N GLU A 284 -5.78 4.18 12.34
CA GLU A 284 -5.72 3.31 13.51
C GLU A 284 -4.29 3.08 13.99
N GLN A 285 -4.17 2.89 15.31
CA GLN A 285 -2.86 2.66 15.95
C GLN A 285 -2.24 1.32 15.55
N PHE A 286 -3.07 0.36 15.06
CA PHE A 286 -2.65 -1.00 14.77
C PHE A 286 -2.49 -1.20 13.27
N ASN A 287 -1.25 -1.36 12.82
CA ASN A 287 -0.88 -1.46 11.41
C ASN A 287 -0.15 -2.78 11.05
N LEU A 288 -0.43 -3.84 11.80
CA LEU A 288 0.21 -5.15 11.61
C LEU A 288 0.10 -5.69 10.18
N TYR A 289 -0.99 -5.35 9.47
CA TYR A 289 -1.21 -5.76 8.07
C TYR A 289 -0.11 -5.28 7.11
N MET A 290 0.65 -4.25 7.49
CA MET A 290 1.78 -3.76 6.67
C MET A 290 3.03 -4.62 6.82
N ARG A 291 3.12 -5.45 7.86
CA ARG A 291 4.31 -6.28 8.14
C ARG A 291 4.66 -7.21 6.98
N GLN A 292 3.65 -7.73 6.28
CA GLN A 292 3.81 -8.71 5.19
C GLN A 292 3.24 -8.22 3.85
N ALA A 293 3.10 -6.92 3.66
CA ALA A 293 2.54 -6.35 2.45
C ALA A 293 3.62 -6.02 1.42
N LEU A 294 3.43 -6.50 0.19
CA LEU A 294 4.12 -6.00 -1.00
C LEU A 294 3.39 -4.80 -1.59
N PHE A 295 2.06 -4.82 -1.50
CA PHE A 295 1.19 -3.71 -1.87
C PHE A 295 0.24 -3.40 -0.73
N LEU A 296 -0.02 -2.13 -0.52
CA LEU A 296 -1.19 -1.66 0.20
C LEU A 296 -2.07 -0.89 -0.77
N VAL A 297 -3.25 -1.44 -1.03
CA VAL A 297 -4.28 -0.77 -1.82
C VAL A 297 -5.17 0.00 -0.85
N VAL A 298 -5.23 1.31 -1.02
CA VAL A 298 -6.03 2.20 -0.19
C VAL A 298 -7.26 2.61 -0.99
N ASP A 299 -8.41 2.14 -0.57
CA ASP A 299 -9.68 2.44 -1.23
C ASP A 299 -10.36 3.68 -0.63
N GLU A 300 -11.23 4.31 -1.41
CA GLU A 300 -11.93 5.56 -1.05
C GLU A 300 -10.97 6.66 -0.57
N PHE A 301 -9.80 6.74 -1.22
CA PHE A 301 -8.75 7.63 -0.80
C PHE A 301 -9.09 9.10 -1.05
N HIS A 302 -9.09 9.89 0.04
CA HIS A 302 -9.22 11.33 -0.03
C HIS A 302 -8.59 11.97 1.20
N MET A 303 -7.56 12.78 1.00
CA MET A 303 -6.86 13.45 2.11
C MET A 303 -7.57 14.69 2.66
N GLY A 304 -8.66 15.12 2.05
CA GLY A 304 -9.47 16.28 2.50
C GLY A 304 -8.69 17.59 2.60
N SER A 305 -9.42 18.71 2.59
CA SER A 305 -8.85 20.00 2.96
C SER A 305 -8.56 19.99 4.46
N ALA A 306 -7.32 20.18 4.79
CA ALA A 306 -6.61 20.46 6.03
C ALA A 306 -7.40 20.69 7.34
N ASN A 307 -8.22 19.76 7.77
CA ASN A 307 -8.51 19.64 9.20
C ASN A 307 -7.33 18.92 9.86
N SER A 308 -6.98 19.25 11.08
CA SER A 308 -5.75 18.84 11.80
C SER A 308 -5.43 17.33 11.79
N GLY A 309 -6.40 16.46 11.45
CA GLY A 309 -6.23 15.02 11.25
C GLY A 309 -5.60 14.67 9.88
N GLY A 310 -6.07 15.28 8.80
CA GLY A 310 -5.65 14.95 7.43
C GLY A 310 -4.16 15.22 7.17
N ALA A 311 -3.57 16.26 7.76
CA ALA A 311 -2.15 16.56 7.62
C ALA A 311 -1.27 15.45 8.25
N LYS A 312 -1.64 14.92 9.42
CA LYS A 312 -0.91 13.82 10.08
C LYS A 312 -0.94 12.53 9.28
N ILE A 313 -2.07 12.23 8.64
CA ILE A 313 -2.21 11.04 7.77
C ILE A 313 -1.37 11.20 6.52
N ALA A 314 -1.41 12.39 5.90
CA ALA A 314 -0.58 12.69 4.74
C ALA A 314 0.90 12.49 5.04
N ASP A 315 1.39 12.99 6.17
CA ASP A 315 2.79 12.81 6.58
C ASP A 315 3.12 11.34 6.90
N LYS A 316 2.21 10.62 7.58
CA LYS A 316 2.36 9.18 7.84
C LYS A 316 2.46 8.39 6.52
N LEU A 317 1.62 8.69 5.53
CA LEU A 317 1.66 8.04 4.22
C LEU A 317 2.91 8.43 3.42
N LYS A 318 3.29 9.72 3.42
CA LYS A 318 4.54 10.18 2.77
C LYS A 318 5.75 9.40 3.31
N ASN A 319 5.83 9.22 4.63
CA ASN A 319 6.90 8.45 5.26
C ASN A 319 6.78 6.95 4.90
N ALA A 320 5.59 6.36 4.98
CA ALA A 320 5.38 4.96 4.63
C ALA A 320 5.74 4.65 3.16
N ILE A 321 5.55 5.61 2.23
CA ILE A 321 5.95 5.45 0.82
C ILE A 321 7.47 5.49 0.66
N THR A 322 8.18 6.33 1.42
CA THR A 322 9.62 6.59 1.17
C THR A 322 10.57 5.90 2.13
N GLU A 323 10.14 5.58 3.36
CA GLU A 323 11.02 4.97 4.37
C GLU A 323 11.20 3.46 4.16
N ASN A 324 12.43 2.99 4.34
CA ASN A 324 12.79 1.57 4.23
C ASN A 324 12.37 0.75 5.44
N THR A 325 12.02 1.40 6.53
CA THR A 325 11.53 0.78 7.76
C THR A 325 10.19 1.37 8.13
N ILE A 326 9.40 0.62 8.86
CA ILE A 326 8.12 1.06 9.40
C ILE A 326 7.94 0.54 10.81
N THR A 327 7.44 1.41 11.69
CA THR A 327 7.04 1.00 13.03
C THR A 327 5.69 0.31 12.96
N ILE A 328 5.63 -0.95 13.37
CA ILE A 328 4.38 -1.71 13.50
C ILE A 328 3.96 -1.82 14.95
N ARG A 329 2.65 -1.91 15.15
CA ARG A 329 2.04 -2.17 16.44
C ARG A 329 0.87 -3.13 16.28
N ALA A 330 0.92 -4.25 16.99
CA ALA A 330 -0.22 -5.13 17.14
C ALA A 330 -0.98 -4.80 18.43
N MET A 331 -2.21 -5.29 18.54
CA MET A 331 -2.99 -5.16 19.77
C MET A 331 -2.26 -5.87 20.91
N ARG A 332 -2.00 -5.17 22.01
CA ARG A 332 -1.30 -5.68 23.21
C ARG A 332 0.16 -6.07 22.99
N SER A 333 0.82 -5.56 21.95
CA SER A 333 2.25 -5.74 21.73
C SER A 333 3.02 -4.41 21.80
N ASN A 334 4.33 -4.51 21.95
CA ASN A 334 5.24 -3.37 21.87
C ASN A 334 5.30 -2.85 20.43
N GLN A 335 5.74 -1.61 20.27
CA GLN A 335 6.07 -1.05 18.96
C GLN A 335 7.41 -1.64 18.52
N THR A 336 7.45 -2.16 17.29
CA THR A 336 8.66 -2.76 16.71
C THR A 336 8.89 -2.15 15.33
N GLU A 337 10.13 -1.81 15.05
CA GLU A 337 10.56 -1.34 13.73
C GLU A 337 10.90 -2.56 12.85
N VAL A 338 10.30 -2.63 11.66
CA VAL A 338 10.51 -3.72 10.71
C VAL A 338 10.83 -3.17 9.31
N PRO A 339 11.51 -3.95 8.44
CA PRO A 339 11.71 -3.58 7.05
C PRO A 339 10.37 -3.33 6.33
N ASN A 340 10.33 -2.32 5.48
CA ASN A 340 9.14 -1.89 4.75
C ASN A 340 9.29 -2.17 3.25
N TYR A 341 8.61 -3.18 2.75
CA TYR A 341 8.57 -3.57 1.33
C TYR A 341 7.30 -3.10 0.62
N THR A 342 6.43 -2.38 1.34
CA THR A 342 5.10 -2.00 0.85
C THR A 342 5.18 -0.95 -0.25
N ASN A 343 4.57 -1.24 -1.40
CA ASN A 343 4.26 -0.31 -2.47
C ASN A 343 2.78 0.11 -2.37
N PHE A 344 2.43 1.31 -2.78
CA PHE A 344 1.11 1.87 -2.54
C PHE A 344 0.34 2.11 -3.83
N ILE A 345 -0.93 1.74 -3.83
CA ILE A 345 -1.91 2.09 -4.86
C ILE A 345 -3.12 2.71 -4.17
N PHE A 346 -3.46 3.93 -4.54
CA PHE A 346 -4.60 4.68 -4.01
C PHE A 346 -5.73 4.65 -5.03
N LEU A 347 -6.91 4.21 -4.62
CA LEU A 347 -8.11 4.20 -5.44
C LEU A 347 -9.03 5.33 -4.98
N THR A 348 -9.49 6.14 -5.91
CA THR A 348 -10.34 7.28 -5.59
C THR A 348 -11.36 7.58 -6.69
N ASN A 349 -12.49 8.14 -6.28
CA ASN A 349 -13.48 8.70 -7.19
C ASN A 349 -13.38 10.23 -7.29
N ARG A 350 -12.43 10.86 -6.59
CA ARG A 350 -12.29 12.31 -6.48
C ARG A 350 -11.11 12.82 -7.30
N ALA A 351 -11.25 14.04 -7.80
CA ALA A 351 -10.18 14.72 -8.54
C ALA A 351 -9.16 15.43 -7.62
N ASP A 352 -9.53 15.64 -6.35
CA ASP A 352 -8.76 16.34 -5.32
C ASP A 352 -8.23 15.39 -4.23
N ALA A 353 -7.94 14.14 -4.57
CA ALA A 353 -7.67 13.09 -3.61
C ALA A 353 -6.37 13.27 -2.82
N VAL A 354 -5.32 13.80 -3.45
CA VAL A 354 -3.98 13.93 -2.87
C VAL A 354 -3.46 15.35 -3.04
N LYS A 355 -3.00 15.94 -1.95
CA LYS A 355 -2.29 17.22 -2.05
C LYS A 355 -0.90 17.00 -2.66
N ILE A 356 -0.68 17.56 -3.84
CA ILE A 356 0.59 17.52 -4.55
C ILE A 356 1.36 18.82 -4.28
N GLU A 357 2.49 18.71 -3.61
CA GLU A 357 3.39 19.83 -3.34
C GLU A 357 4.36 20.07 -4.51
N GLU A 358 4.89 21.28 -4.62
CA GLU A 358 5.93 21.59 -5.63
C GLU A 358 7.14 20.65 -5.43
N GLY A 359 7.56 19.96 -6.50
CA GLY A 359 8.67 19.00 -6.44
C GLY A 359 8.32 17.65 -5.80
N ASP A 360 7.01 17.31 -5.68
CA ASP A 360 6.61 15.99 -5.19
C ASP A 360 7.22 14.86 -6.02
N ARG A 361 7.92 13.96 -5.33
CA ARG A 361 8.65 12.81 -5.90
C ARG A 361 8.02 11.46 -5.61
N ARG A 362 6.76 11.45 -5.13
CA ARG A 362 6.13 10.22 -4.62
C ARG A 362 4.98 9.71 -5.48
N TYR A 363 4.12 10.63 -5.95
CA TYR A 363 2.86 10.25 -6.53
C TYR A 363 2.89 10.23 -8.06
N ASN A 364 2.57 9.07 -8.63
CA ASN A 364 2.14 8.91 -10.02
C ASN A 364 0.63 9.10 -10.07
N ILE A 365 0.15 10.02 -10.87
CA ILE A 365 -1.28 10.33 -10.98
C ILE A 365 -1.78 9.86 -12.34
N ALA A 366 -2.68 8.87 -12.35
CA ALA A 366 -3.37 8.49 -13.57
C ALA A 366 -4.40 9.55 -13.97
N PRO A 367 -4.59 9.85 -15.26
CA PRO A 367 -5.70 10.67 -15.70
C PRO A 367 -7.02 10.14 -15.18
N ARG A 368 -7.94 11.04 -14.84
CA ARG A 368 -9.24 10.66 -14.32
C ARG A 368 -10.07 9.97 -15.40
N GLN A 369 -10.56 8.78 -15.09
CA GLN A 369 -11.44 8.05 -15.99
C GLN A 369 -12.91 8.42 -15.72
N GLU A 370 -13.56 9.01 -16.72
CA GLU A 370 -14.95 9.49 -16.61
C GLU A 370 -15.97 8.47 -17.14
N GLN A 371 -15.53 7.43 -17.84
CA GLN A 371 -16.41 6.43 -18.40
C GLN A 371 -16.32 5.12 -17.61
N LYS A 372 -17.44 4.40 -17.50
CA LYS A 372 -17.45 3.08 -16.92
C LYS A 372 -16.78 2.07 -17.85
N LEU A 373 -16.13 1.06 -17.27
CA LEU A 373 -15.46 0.00 -18.01
C LEU A 373 -16.42 -0.74 -18.97
N GLU A 374 -17.65 -1.01 -18.51
CA GLU A 374 -18.69 -1.68 -19.30
C GLU A 374 -19.07 -0.94 -20.60
N ASN A 375 -18.93 0.39 -20.62
CA ASN A 375 -19.27 1.22 -21.77
C ASN A 375 -18.14 1.28 -22.82
N VAL A 376 -16.88 1.09 -22.38
CA VAL A 376 -15.71 1.21 -23.27
C VAL A 376 -15.18 -0.16 -23.68
N TYR A 377 -15.14 -1.09 -22.75
CA TYR A 377 -14.63 -2.45 -22.93
C TYR A 377 -15.59 -3.48 -22.30
N PRO A 378 -16.80 -3.65 -22.84
CA PRO A 378 -17.79 -4.60 -22.31
C PRO A 378 -17.24 -6.03 -22.24
N GLU A 379 -16.36 -6.42 -23.18
CA GLU A 379 -15.72 -7.72 -23.23
C GLU A 379 -14.83 -8.03 -21.98
N VAL A 380 -14.32 -7.00 -21.32
CA VAL A 380 -13.56 -7.20 -20.06
C VAL A 380 -14.51 -7.55 -18.93
N VAL A 381 -15.69 -6.94 -18.90
CA VAL A 381 -16.71 -7.21 -17.87
C VAL A 381 -17.33 -8.59 -18.09
N GLU A 382 -17.68 -8.92 -19.34
CA GLU A 382 -18.21 -10.23 -19.74
C GLU A 382 -17.19 -11.35 -19.53
N GLY A 383 -15.91 -11.07 -19.82
CA GLY A 383 -14.79 -12.01 -19.70
C GLY A 383 -14.07 -11.97 -18.34
N ILE A 384 -14.64 -11.41 -17.29
CA ILE A 384 -13.96 -11.17 -16.00
C ILE A 384 -13.36 -12.44 -15.39
N ASP A 385 -14.01 -13.59 -15.56
CA ASP A 385 -13.51 -14.87 -15.05
C ASP A 385 -12.43 -15.49 -15.94
N ASN A 386 -12.27 -14.99 -17.17
CA ASN A 386 -11.20 -15.39 -18.09
C ASN A 386 -9.90 -14.64 -17.85
N ILE A 387 -9.91 -13.55 -17.08
CA ILE A 387 -8.69 -12.81 -16.69
C ILE A 387 -7.65 -13.75 -16.03
N LYS A 388 -8.11 -14.75 -15.29
CA LYS A 388 -7.23 -15.77 -14.67
C LYS A 388 -6.36 -16.51 -15.70
N ASN A 389 -6.84 -16.71 -16.92
CA ASN A 389 -6.11 -17.41 -17.99
C ASN A 389 -5.01 -16.53 -18.60
N GLU A 390 -5.07 -15.21 -18.39
CA GLU A 390 -4.09 -14.25 -18.88
C GLU A 390 -2.99 -13.94 -17.82
N LEU A 391 -3.15 -14.41 -16.57
CA LEU A 391 -2.19 -14.11 -15.49
C LEU A 391 -0.81 -14.73 -15.74
N GLU A 392 -0.75 -15.96 -16.25
CA GLU A 392 0.53 -16.60 -16.58
C GLU A 392 1.25 -15.89 -17.72
N PRO A 393 0.64 -15.65 -18.90
CA PRO A 393 1.27 -14.85 -19.96
C PRO A 393 1.66 -13.44 -19.48
N PHE A 394 0.83 -12.79 -18.68
CA PHE A 394 1.13 -11.48 -18.11
C PHE A 394 2.36 -11.53 -17.18
N ALA A 395 2.44 -12.51 -16.30
CA ALA A 395 3.59 -12.72 -15.42
C ALA A 395 4.88 -12.97 -16.22
N ARG A 396 4.81 -13.76 -17.29
CA ARG A 396 5.94 -14.00 -18.20
C ARG A 396 6.43 -12.72 -18.88
N LEU A 397 5.50 -11.87 -19.32
CA LEU A 397 5.85 -10.55 -19.89
C LEU A 397 6.50 -9.63 -18.83
N LEU A 398 5.97 -9.61 -17.59
CA LEU A 398 6.57 -8.84 -16.51
C LEU A 398 7.98 -9.35 -16.14
N LEU A 399 8.22 -10.66 -16.17
CA LEU A 399 9.56 -11.23 -15.96
C LEU A 399 10.52 -10.85 -17.11
N ALA A 400 10.03 -10.87 -18.37
CA ALA A 400 10.81 -10.52 -19.54
C ALA A 400 11.04 -9.02 -19.72
N PHE A 401 10.33 -8.18 -18.98
CA PHE A 401 10.35 -6.75 -19.16
C PHE A 401 11.70 -6.15 -18.75
N LYS A 402 12.31 -5.40 -19.66
CA LYS A 402 13.55 -4.66 -19.40
C LYS A 402 13.24 -3.39 -18.61
N VAL A 403 13.34 -3.50 -17.30
CA VAL A 403 12.97 -2.42 -16.37
C VAL A 403 13.93 -1.23 -16.48
N ASN A 404 13.36 -0.04 -16.62
CA ASN A 404 14.07 1.23 -16.44
C ASN A 404 13.95 1.66 -14.97
N LYS A 405 15.01 1.38 -14.17
CA LYS A 405 15.03 1.67 -12.73
C LYS A 405 14.92 3.16 -12.39
N GLN A 406 15.36 4.05 -13.27
CA GLN A 406 15.26 5.49 -13.05
C GLN A 406 13.79 5.92 -13.08
N LEU A 407 13.03 5.45 -14.08
CA LEU A 407 11.60 5.78 -14.21
C LEU A 407 10.77 5.19 -13.06
N VAL A 408 11.16 4.04 -12.50
CA VAL A 408 10.46 3.45 -11.33
C VAL A 408 10.43 4.41 -10.14
N ARG A 409 11.53 5.12 -9.91
CA ARG A 409 11.71 6.03 -8.76
C ARG A 409 11.38 7.49 -9.08
N THR A 410 11.01 7.77 -10.32
CA THR A 410 10.64 9.13 -10.76
C THR A 410 9.15 9.14 -11.09
N PRO A 411 8.34 9.93 -10.39
CA PRO A 411 6.92 10.03 -10.72
C PRO A 411 6.70 10.54 -12.14
N ILE A 412 5.65 10.02 -12.75
CA ILE A 412 5.23 10.45 -14.08
C ILE A 412 4.93 11.96 -14.10
N ALA A 413 5.46 12.66 -15.09
CA ALA A 413 5.15 14.06 -15.35
C ALA A 413 4.07 14.13 -16.44
N ASN A 414 2.83 14.32 -16.02
CA ASN A 414 1.68 14.40 -16.91
C ASN A 414 0.70 15.50 -16.49
N ASN A 415 -0.26 15.78 -17.37
CA ASN A 415 -1.29 16.79 -17.11
C ASN A 415 -2.18 16.44 -15.91
N ALA A 416 -2.40 15.16 -15.62
CA ALA A 416 -3.21 14.73 -14.48
C ALA A 416 -2.56 15.12 -13.15
N LYS A 417 -1.25 14.97 -13.03
CA LYS A 417 -0.50 15.41 -11.84
C LYS A 417 -0.51 16.94 -11.71
N ALA A 418 -0.32 17.65 -12.80
CA ALA A 418 -0.39 19.12 -12.81
C ALA A 418 -1.79 19.63 -12.41
N HIS A 419 -2.84 19.02 -12.94
CA HIS A 419 -4.22 19.35 -12.60
C HIS A 419 -4.53 19.05 -11.12
N MET A 420 -4.13 17.89 -10.61
CA MET A 420 -4.33 17.55 -9.19
C MET A 420 -3.57 18.51 -8.27
N ALA A 421 -2.34 18.91 -8.62
CA ALA A 421 -1.59 19.92 -7.89
C ALA A 421 -2.35 21.26 -7.83
N GLN A 422 -2.93 21.68 -8.95
CA GLN A 422 -3.72 22.92 -9.02
C GLN A 422 -5.01 22.83 -8.17
N VAL A 423 -5.77 21.76 -8.30
CA VAL A 423 -7.06 21.60 -7.58
C VAL A 423 -6.86 21.44 -6.06
N THR A 424 -5.71 20.98 -5.61
CA THR A 424 -5.40 20.76 -4.19
C THR A 424 -4.60 21.89 -3.54
N MET A 425 -4.30 22.95 -4.28
CA MET A 425 -3.70 24.15 -3.71
C MET A 425 -4.62 24.77 -2.67
N SER A 426 -4.07 25.18 -1.55
CA SER A 426 -4.78 26.05 -0.62
C SER A 426 -4.88 27.46 -1.21
N VAL A 427 -5.88 28.22 -0.79
CA VAL A 427 -6.05 29.63 -1.23
C VAL A 427 -4.76 30.45 -1.01
N MET A 428 -4.01 30.13 0.06
CA MET A 428 -2.70 30.74 0.32
C MET A 428 -1.65 30.35 -0.74
N GLU A 429 -1.58 29.08 -1.13
CA GLU A 429 -0.65 28.60 -2.17
C GLU A 429 -1.04 29.16 -3.54
N GLU A 430 -2.34 29.22 -3.85
CA GLU A 430 -2.85 29.86 -5.07
C GLU A 430 -2.49 31.36 -5.11
N PHE A 431 -2.67 32.05 -3.99
CA PHE A 431 -2.30 33.46 -3.87
C PHE A 431 -0.80 33.67 -4.20
N PHE A 432 0.09 32.94 -3.55
CA PHE A 432 1.52 33.09 -3.79
C PHE A 432 1.95 32.58 -5.17
N ALA A 433 1.29 31.55 -5.71
CA ALA A 433 1.51 31.11 -7.08
C ALA A 433 1.08 32.18 -8.09
N ALA A 434 -0.05 32.84 -7.87
CA ALA A 434 -0.49 33.97 -8.70
C ALA A 434 0.53 35.13 -8.70
N VAL A 435 1.06 35.46 -7.52
CA VAL A 435 2.13 36.49 -7.41
C VAL A 435 3.40 36.06 -8.15
N LYS A 436 3.86 34.81 -7.96
CA LYS A 436 5.07 34.27 -8.57
C LYS A 436 4.98 34.19 -10.10
N ASN A 437 3.81 33.82 -10.61
CA ASN A 437 3.53 33.66 -12.03
C ASN A 437 3.06 34.95 -12.71
N ASN A 438 3.04 36.08 -12.00
CA ASN A 438 2.56 37.37 -12.49
C ASN A 438 1.11 37.30 -13.03
N ASN A 439 0.25 36.50 -12.41
CA ASN A 439 -1.13 36.30 -12.81
C ASN A 439 -2.06 37.34 -12.14
N LEU A 440 -2.17 38.52 -12.74
CA LEU A 440 -3.03 39.58 -12.20
C LEU A 440 -4.53 39.22 -12.23
N ARG A 441 -4.96 38.37 -13.17
CA ARG A 441 -6.36 37.95 -13.30
C ARG A 441 -6.92 37.28 -12.03
N PHE A 442 -6.07 36.54 -11.29
CA PHE A 442 -6.43 35.91 -10.03
C PHE A 442 -6.97 36.90 -8.98
N PHE A 443 -6.48 38.14 -9.00
CA PHE A 443 -6.84 39.15 -8.01
C PHE A 443 -8.06 39.98 -8.41
N LEU A 444 -8.56 39.86 -9.64
CA LEU A 444 -9.68 40.64 -10.13
C LEU A 444 -11.01 40.28 -9.43
N ASP A 445 -11.13 39.04 -8.92
CA ASP A 445 -12.30 38.58 -8.19
C ASP A 445 -12.61 39.45 -6.94
N ILE A 446 -11.58 40.12 -6.40
CA ILE A 446 -11.75 41.09 -5.33
C ILE A 446 -12.66 42.26 -5.74
N LEU A 447 -12.61 42.67 -7.01
CA LEU A 447 -13.41 43.79 -7.53
C LEU A 447 -14.92 43.48 -7.55
N ASP A 448 -15.29 42.19 -7.59
CA ASP A 448 -16.67 41.72 -7.57
C ASP A 448 -17.22 41.52 -6.14
N ILE A 449 -16.40 41.65 -5.09
CA ILE A 449 -16.85 41.46 -3.70
C ILE A 449 -17.80 42.61 -3.29
N SER A 450 -19.05 42.27 -2.95
CA SER A 450 -20.04 43.23 -2.50
C SER A 450 -19.81 43.67 -1.05
N LEU A 451 -20.01 44.94 -0.74
CA LEU A 451 -19.86 45.52 0.59
C LEU A 451 -21.10 45.18 1.46
N THR A 452 -21.18 43.99 2.01
CA THR A 452 -22.34 43.55 2.80
C THR A 452 -22.21 43.80 4.30
N ASN A 453 -21.02 44.10 4.84
CA ASN A 453 -20.76 44.35 6.26
C ASN A 453 -19.91 45.61 6.50
N VAL A 454 -20.38 46.52 7.34
CA VAL A 454 -19.71 47.82 7.58
C VAL A 454 -18.32 47.73 8.16
N MET A 455 -17.99 46.72 8.98
CA MET A 455 -16.65 46.56 9.55
C MET A 455 -15.63 45.92 8.58
N GLN A 456 -16.08 45.03 7.70
CA GLN A 456 -15.26 44.45 6.65
C GLN A 456 -15.18 45.35 5.41
N GLY A 457 -16.12 46.26 5.23
CA GLY A 457 -16.23 47.13 4.07
C GLY A 457 -15.01 48.04 3.85
N GLN A 458 -14.37 48.51 4.94
CA GLN A 458 -13.16 49.34 4.80
C GLN A 458 -11.96 48.54 4.25
N GLU A 459 -11.74 47.33 4.75
CA GLU A 459 -10.63 46.46 4.28
C GLU A 459 -10.84 46.05 2.82
N ILE A 460 -12.06 45.67 2.45
CA ILE A 460 -12.44 45.32 1.07
C ILE A 460 -12.23 46.54 0.15
N THR A 461 -12.69 47.74 0.53
CA THR A 461 -12.50 48.96 -0.28
C THR A 461 -11.00 49.27 -0.49
N VAL A 462 -10.17 49.09 0.55
CA VAL A 462 -8.72 49.30 0.42
C VAL A 462 -8.12 48.25 -0.51
N ALA A 463 -8.48 46.98 -0.39
CA ALA A 463 -7.99 45.91 -1.28
C ALA A 463 -8.42 46.14 -2.73
N GLN A 464 -9.67 46.52 -2.98
CA GLN A 464 -10.15 46.88 -4.32
C GLN A 464 -9.36 48.02 -4.94
N ARG A 465 -9.07 49.08 -4.15
CA ARG A 465 -8.22 50.18 -4.60
C ARG A 465 -6.79 49.70 -4.95
N ILE A 466 -6.23 48.84 -4.12
CA ILE A 466 -4.90 48.26 -4.38
C ILE A 466 -4.91 47.45 -5.68
N VAL A 467 -5.90 46.59 -5.91
CA VAL A 467 -5.99 45.80 -7.15
C VAL A 467 -6.20 46.68 -8.36
N LYS A 468 -7.02 47.74 -8.30
CA LYS A 468 -7.15 48.74 -9.36
C LYS A 468 -5.82 49.42 -9.64
N GLN A 469 -5.06 49.81 -8.61
CA GLN A 469 -3.70 50.34 -8.77
C GLN A 469 -2.79 49.33 -9.50
N TRP A 470 -2.86 48.03 -9.19
CA TRP A 470 -2.05 46.99 -9.89
C TRP A 470 -2.46 46.88 -11.36
N VAL A 471 -3.72 47.01 -11.70
CA VAL A 471 -4.20 47.06 -13.09
C VAL A 471 -3.57 48.25 -13.84
N VAL A 472 -3.56 49.46 -13.23
CA VAL A 472 -2.88 50.63 -13.77
C VAL A 472 -1.36 50.36 -13.93
N GLU A 473 -0.71 49.90 -12.86
CA GLU A 473 0.72 49.64 -12.83
C GLU A 473 1.17 48.50 -13.75
N SER A 474 0.27 47.63 -14.20
CA SER A 474 0.59 46.59 -15.19
C SER A 474 1.07 47.15 -16.53
N GLN A 475 0.79 48.40 -16.81
CA GLN A 475 1.27 49.12 -18.00
C GLN A 475 2.73 49.55 -17.86
N TRP A 476 3.27 49.61 -16.65
CA TRP A 476 4.64 49.99 -16.34
C TRP A 476 5.41 48.87 -15.66
N PRO A 477 6.03 47.97 -16.42
CA PRO A 477 6.85 46.90 -15.85
C PRO A 477 8.02 47.50 -15.03
N HIS A 478 8.42 46.76 -14.00
CA HIS A 478 9.52 47.08 -13.07
C HIS A 478 9.18 48.02 -11.90
N SER A 479 7.93 48.37 -11.67
CA SER A 479 7.52 48.93 -10.38
C SER A 479 7.60 47.86 -9.25
N VAL A 480 7.70 48.32 -8.01
CA VAL A 480 7.75 47.39 -6.85
C VAL A 480 6.40 47.45 -6.12
N ILE A 481 5.71 46.31 -6.05
CA ILE A 481 4.46 46.14 -5.29
C ILE A 481 4.83 45.97 -3.82
N PRO A 482 4.37 46.84 -2.90
CA PRO A 482 4.67 46.72 -1.50
C PRO A 482 4.12 45.40 -0.90
N LEU A 483 4.89 44.75 -0.02
CA LEU A 483 4.42 43.54 0.69
C LEU A 483 3.18 43.81 1.53
N GLU A 484 2.99 45.06 2.00
CA GLU A 484 1.80 45.48 2.73
C GLU A 484 0.54 45.42 1.85
N HIS A 485 0.64 45.83 0.57
CA HIS A 485 -0.45 45.72 -0.39
C HIS A 485 -0.83 44.26 -0.63
N LEU A 486 0.17 43.39 -0.85
CA LEU A 486 -0.05 41.95 -1.00
C LEU A 486 -0.70 41.34 0.25
N ARG A 487 -0.27 41.76 1.45
CA ARG A 487 -0.83 41.29 2.71
C ARG A 487 -2.28 41.70 2.89
N THR A 488 -2.62 42.95 2.53
CA THR A 488 -4.00 43.47 2.61
C THR A 488 -4.91 42.69 1.67
N VAL A 489 -4.50 42.50 0.42
CA VAL A 489 -5.24 41.72 -0.57
C VAL A 489 -5.38 40.25 -0.14
N TYR A 490 -4.30 39.65 0.41
CA TYR A 490 -4.33 38.32 0.98
C TYR A 490 -5.37 38.18 2.09
N GLY A 491 -5.39 39.11 3.04
CA GLY A 491 -6.34 39.07 4.16
C GLY A 491 -7.80 39.11 3.73
N VAL A 492 -8.13 39.83 2.64
CA VAL A 492 -9.50 39.87 2.08
C VAL A 492 -9.85 38.57 1.35
N LEU A 493 -8.91 38.00 0.56
CA LEU A 493 -9.15 36.77 -0.19
C LEU A 493 -9.23 35.52 0.68
N THR A 494 -8.46 35.46 1.78
CA THR A 494 -8.32 34.24 2.60
C THR A 494 -9.04 34.32 3.93
N GLU A 495 -9.54 35.51 4.31
CA GLU A 495 -10.05 35.82 5.65
C GLU A 495 -9.01 35.60 6.77
N ASP A 496 -7.74 35.37 6.42
CA ASP A 496 -6.62 35.10 7.34
C ASP A 496 -5.77 36.38 7.56
N ARG A 497 -5.82 36.90 8.78
CA ARG A 497 -5.12 38.12 9.15
C ARG A 497 -3.72 37.85 9.67
N LEU A 498 -2.76 37.78 8.78
CA LEU A 498 -1.36 37.60 9.14
C LEU A 498 -0.68 38.90 9.58
N SER A 499 0.18 38.78 10.60
CA SER A 499 1.09 39.87 10.92
C SER A 499 2.07 40.16 9.76
N PRO A 500 2.61 41.40 9.62
CA PRO A 500 3.56 41.72 8.56
C PRO A 500 4.76 40.78 8.51
N ARG A 501 5.27 40.39 9.69
CA ARG A 501 6.41 39.48 9.83
C ARG A 501 6.08 38.05 9.37
N GLU A 502 4.92 37.57 9.72
CA GLU A 502 4.47 36.23 9.38
C GLU A 502 4.15 36.11 7.87
N PHE A 503 3.46 37.10 7.31
CA PHE A 503 3.22 37.19 5.88
C PHE A 503 4.53 37.19 5.08
N ALA A 504 5.51 38.05 5.49
CA ALA A 504 6.82 38.12 4.86
C ALA A 504 7.56 36.75 4.90
N LYS A 505 7.46 36.03 6.02
CA LYS A 505 8.06 34.69 6.17
C LYS A 505 7.39 33.65 5.29
N ARG A 506 6.06 33.70 5.17
CA ARG A 506 5.30 32.79 4.27
C ARG A 506 5.58 33.08 2.80
N ALA A 507 5.63 34.35 2.40
CA ALA A 507 6.02 34.78 1.05
C ALA A 507 7.43 34.28 0.67
N GLU A 508 8.37 34.38 1.59
CA GLU A 508 9.74 33.87 1.39
C GLU A 508 9.78 32.35 1.22
N ARG A 509 9.03 31.61 2.04
CA ARG A 509 8.88 30.14 1.91
C ARG A 509 8.23 29.74 0.59
N ALA A 510 7.31 30.54 0.06
CA ALA A 510 6.70 30.35 -1.23
C ALA A 510 7.64 30.73 -2.42
N GLY A 511 8.86 31.14 -2.13
CA GLY A 511 9.86 31.50 -3.15
C GLY A 511 9.67 32.89 -3.74
N ILE A 512 8.91 33.77 -3.09
CA ILE A 512 8.74 35.16 -3.53
C ILE A 512 10.04 35.94 -3.25
N LYS A 513 10.65 36.42 -4.32
CA LYS A 513 11.86 37.27 -4.23
C LYS A 513 11.47 38.70 -3.82
N LYS A 514 12.10 39.19 -2.77
CA LYS A 514 11.87 40.54 -2.24
C LYS A 514 12.86 41.51 -2.86
N GLU A 515 12.34 42.60 -3.39
CA GLU A 515 13.11 43.73 -3.90
C GLU A 515 13.07 44.90 -2.89
N ARG A 516 14.11 45.71 -2.88
CA ARG A 516 14.22 46.89 -2.02
C ARG A 516 14.14 48.14 -2.86
N LYS A 517 13.05 48.91 -2.76
CA LYS A 517 12.94 50.24 -3.38
C LYS A 517 13.32 51.31 -2.35
N ARG A 518 14.26 52.17 -2.70
CA ARG A 518 14.56 53.39 -1.94
C ARG A 518 13.68 54.52 -2.49
N GLU A 519 12.75 55.02 -1.72
CA GLU A 519 12.04 56.24 -2.06
C GLU A 519 12.85 57.43 -1.56
N HIS A 520 13.28 58.28 -2.50
CA HIS A 520 13.84 59.60 -2.20
C HIS A 520 12.70 60.59 -2.04
N ASN A 521 12.11 60.69 -0.85
CA ASN A 521 11.31 61.83 -0.50
C ASN A 521 12.17 62.85 0.26
N ALA A 522 12.25 64.06 -0.30
CA ALA A 522 13.11 65.14 0.16
C ALA A 522 12.81 65.73 1.55
N ALA A 523 11.90 65.17 2.33
CA ALA A 523 11.44 65.75 3.59
C ALA A 523 11.40 64.88 4.83
N ARG A 524 11.64 63.55 4.77
CA ARG A 524 11.69 62.65 5.95
C ARG A 524 12.56 61.43 5.68
N SER A 525 13.24 60.99 6.74
CA SER A 525 14.11 59.82 6.81
C SER A 525 13.72 58.69 5.85
N ALA A 526 14.67 58.28 4.95
CA ALA A 526 14.52 57.26 3.94
C ALA A 526 14.04 55.92 4.53
N GLY A 527 12.76 55.67 4.46
CA GLY A 527 12.16 54.35 4.70
C GLY A 527 12.41 53.46 3.47
N ALA A 528 12.93 52.25 3.69
CA ALA A 528 13.04 51.27 2.62
C ALA A 528 11.72 50.49 2.54
N THR A 529 11.03 50.57 1.40
CA THR A 529 9.86 49.72 1.12
C THR A 529 10.31 48.39 0.53
N TYR A 530 9.96 47.30 1.17
CA TYR A 530 10.21 45.97 0.64
C TYR A 530 8.96 45.51 -0.13
N GLY A 531 9.17 44.99 -1.32
CA GLY A 531 8.09 44.56 -2.18
C GLY A 531 8.49 43.48 -3.18
N VAL A 532 7.63 43.20 -4.11
CA VAL A 532 7.82 42.26 -5.22
C VAL A 532 7.90 43.07 -6.53
N LEU A 533 8.80 42.68 -7.42
CA LEU A 533 8.89 43.30 -8.73
C LEU A 533 7.60 43.09 -9.51
N ASN A 534 7.00 44.16 -10.00
CA ASN A 534 5.83 44.11 -10.86
C ASN A 534 6.23 43.68 -12.27
N ASN A 535 5.84 42.48 -12.66
CA ASN A 535 5.96 41.98 -14.04
C ASN A 535 4.59 41.56 -14.59
N TRP A 536 3.52 42.09 -14.04
CA TRP A 536 2.16 41.73 -14.40
C TRP A 536 1.85 42.19 -15.80
N LYS A 537 1.27 41.31 -16.63
CA LYS A 537 0.92 41.61 -18.03
C LYS A 537 -0.55 41.42 -18.23
N LEU A 538 -1.22 42.41 -18.75
CA LEU A 538 -2.58 42.35 -19.27
C LEU A 538 -2.54 42.64 -20.78
N SER A 539 -3.40 41.94 -21.53
CA SER A 539 -3.64 42.30 -22.92
C SER A 539 -4.41 43.62 -22.98
N GLN A 540 -4.34 44.33 -24.11
CA GLN A 540 -5.12 45.57 -24.28
C GLN A 540 -6.63 45.30 -24.19
N GLU A 541 -7.08 44.14 -24.70
CA GLU A 541 -8.49 43.71 -24.61
C GLU A 541 -8.91 43.47 -23.17
N ASP A 542 -8.05 42.78 -22.36
CA ASP A 542 -8.33 42.56 -20.94
C ASP A 542 -8.35 43.86 -20.17
N LEU A 543 -7.39 44.75 -20.43
CA LEU A 543 -7.31 46.06 -19.78
C LEU A 543 -8.60 46.86 -20.04
N GLN A 544 -9.04 46.93 -21.30
CA GLN A 544 -10.28 47.64 -21.68
C GLN A 544 -11.51 47.04 -20.99
N SER A 545 -11.62 45.70 -21.02
CA SER A 545 -12.75 45.04 -20.37
C SER A 545 -12.80 45.27 -18.86
N ILE A 546 -11.63 45.27 -18.18
CA ILE A 546 -11.55 45.53 -16.73
C ILE A 546 -11.87 46.98 -16.42
N THR A 547 -11.34 47.93 -17.21
CA THR A 547 -11.59 49.35 -17.00
C THR A 547 -13.05 49.71 -17.24
N ASP A 548 -13.67 49.19 -18.28
CA ASP A 548 -15.08 49.43 -18.59
C ASP A 548 -16.01 48.89 -17.49
N LYS A 549 -15.63 47.80 -16.82
CA LYS A 549 -16.46 47.16 -15.81
C LYS A 549 -16.27 47.72 -14.40
N TYR A 550 -15.07 48.10 -14.00
CA TYR A 550 -14.73 48.36 -12.61
C TYR A 550 -14.18 49.74 -12.30
N PHE A 551 -13.84 50.59 -13.33
CA PHE A 551 -13.23 51.88 -13.10
C PHE A 551 -14.23 52.99 -13.26
N ASP A 552 -14.23 53.91 -12.30
CA ASP A 552 -14.99 55.16 -12.37
C ASP A 552 -14.19 56.27 -13.06
N GLU A 553 -14.78 57.46 -13.25
CA GLU A 553 -14.10 58.62 -13.88
C GLU A 553 -12.81 59.00 -13.16
N ARG A 554 -12.72 58.84 -11.84
CA ARG A 554 -11.51 59.16 -11.06
C ARG A 554 -10.41 58.12 -11.28
N ASP A 555 -10.80 56.83 -11.34
CA ASP A 555 -9.86 55.74 -11.65
C ASP A 555 -9.31 55.90 -13.07
N LEU A 556 -10.13 56.29 -14.02
CA LEU A 556 -9.74 56.56 -15.42
C LEU A 556 -8.77 57.77 -15.55
N MET A 557 -8.94 58.82 -14.72
CA MET A 557 -7.99 59.92 -14.65
C MET A 557 -6.60 59.46 -14.16
N LEU A 558 -6.56 58.50 -13.25
CA LEU A 558 -5.28 57.90 -12.80
C LEU A 558 -4.59 57.11 -13.92
N LEU A 559 -5.35 56.44 -14.77
CA LEU A 559 -4.83 55.77 -15.97
C LEU A 559 -4.31 56.75 -17.00
N ALA A 560 -4.95 57.93 -17.19
CA ALA A 560 -4.59 58.92 -18.18
C ALA A 560 -3.42 59.84 -17.74
N GLY A 561 -3.21 59.95 -16.43
CA GLY A 561 -2.17 60.85 -15.85
C GLY A 561 -0.87 60.15 -15.44
N ALA A 562 -0.84 58.84 -15.58
CA ALA A 562 0.31 58.01 -15.37
C ALA A 562 0.98 57.71 -16.72
#